data_5a77df113dd43169a408c0848c9d0b33
#
_entry.id   5a77df113dd43169a408c0848c9d0b33
#
_cell.length_a   1.000
_cell.length_b   1.000
_cell.length_c   1.000
_cell.angle_alpha   90.00
_cell.angle_beta   90.00
_cell.angle_gamma   90.00
#
_symmetry.space_group_name_H-M   'P 1'
#
loop_
_entity.id
_entity.type
_entity.pdbx_description
1 polymer ?
#
loop_
_entity_poly.entity_id
_entity_poly.type
_entity_poly.pdbx_seq_one_letter_code
_entity_poly.pdbx_strand_id
1 'polypeptide(L)'
;SADGRYVSFDAPYTNLVTPATSGTQVFRKDLATGEVLLASSNVAGAQGNGTSASSSMSDDARYVAFHSAATNLVSPASSGMQVFRKELAAPYYFYFAEGYTGSGFQEYLCLGNASAASLTVKATYLYKDGTTKEETYNIPGNSRATVNVNLAAGADKEVSIKCESASPFIAERSMYFNYQGRWTGGHDAVGATSPSISWFFAEGYTGAGFDEYICVLNPGDLPANLTFRFQTQEEGEKTVPGFSVPAHSRASFKANQLLEDKSYQTSLKLESDHPVVAERPMYFSYSGTGGYGWTGGSCVMGAPILASSYYFAEGTTRAGFEEWLTIQNPGAADISVHAVYYLKEGAPVEKDYPVPAGRRSTILVNSGDGVGTEKDVSVLLTCTSPFLAERPMYFDYRGLGNWGWTGGHCVIGAASPASEWFFAEGYTGANFEEWLCIQNPGAAAATVTITYYPEGGGTPIVRTHAVGGNTRYTVPVNVDAGSNLAISAKVSSTVPVIVERPMYFNFQGKWTGGHDVVGYVP
;
A
#
# COMPACT_ATOMS: atom_id res chain seq x y z
N SER A 1 -15.77 -1.28 -12.51
CA SER A 1 -14.55 -0.84 -11.80
C SER A 1 -14.91 -0.16 -10.50
N ALA A 2 -13.95 -0.10 -9.57
CA ALA A 2 -14.14 0.53 -8.26
C ALA A 2 -14.46 2.02 -8.36
N ASP A 3 -13.90 2.71 -9.35
CA ASP A 3 -14.14 4.13 -9.63
C ASP A 3 -15.46 4.42 -10.38
N GLY A 4 -16.22 3.37 -10.73
CA GLY A 4 -17.47 3.50 -11.49
C GLY A 4 -17.30 3.90 -12.96
N ARG A 5 -16.07 4.08 -13.45
CA ARG A 5 -15.79 4.51 -14.83
C ARG A 5 -16.04 3.43 -15.87
N TYR A 6 -15.74 2.19 -15.54
CA TYR A 6 -15.85 1.09 -16.50
C TYR A 6 -16.94 0.11 -16.09
N VAL A 7 -17.64 -0.43 -17.10
CA VAL A 7 -18.61 -1.52 -16.93
C VAL A 7 -18.27 -2.66 -17.89
N SER A 8 -18.36 -3.91 -17.42
CA SER A 8 -18.34 -5.10 -18.27
C SER A 8 -19.76 -5.62 -18.44
N PHE A 9 -20.08 -6.09 -19.63
CA PHE A 9 -21.39 -6.62 -19.98
C PHE A 9 -21.30 -7.60 -21.14
N ASP A 10 -22.27 -8.46 -21.27
CA ASP A 10 -22.43 -9.32 -22.43
C ASP A 10 -23.64 -8.89 -23.26
N ALA A 11 -23.50 -8.96 -24.59
CA ALA A 11 -24.52 -8.52 -25.51
C ALA A 11 -24.43 -9.27 -26.84
N PRO A 12 -25.59 -9.54 -27.48
CA PRO A 12 -25.66 -10.16 -28.80
C PRO A 12 -25.58 -9.13 -29.98
N TYR A 13 -25.31 -7.86 -29.65
CA TYR A 13 -25.31 -6.79 -30.65
C TYR A 13 -24.03 -6.78 -31.48
N THR A 14 -24.19 -6.59 -32.81
CA THR A 14 -23.12 -6.71 -33.79
C THR A 14 -22.35 -5.41 -34.04
N ASN A 15 -22.89 -4.26 -33.59
CA ASN A 15 -22.41 -2.91 -33.92
C ASN A 15 -21.74 -2.17 -32.76
N LEU A 16 -21.36 -2.87 -31.70
CA LEU A 16 -20.72 -2.24 -30.52
C LEU A 16 -19.24 -1.91 -30.75
N VAL A 17 -18.56 -2.65 -31.62
CA VAL A 17 -17.14 -2.48 -31.96
C VAL A 17 -16.93 -2.65 -33.47
N THR A 18 -15.74 -2.27 -33.94
CA THR A 18 -15.29 -2.51 -35.33
C THR A 18 -14.04 -3.38 -35.32
N PRO A 19 -13.98 -4.50 -36.05
CA PRO A 19 -15.07 -5.05 -36.91
C PRO A 19 -16.29 -5.52 -36.11
N ALA A 20 -17.44 -5.60 -36.78
CA ALA A 20 -18.70 -6.03 -36.20
C ALA A 20 -18.58 -7.46 -35.61
N THR A 21 -19.18 -7.68 -34.44
CA THR A 21 -19.20 -8.98 -33.77
C THR A 21 -20.40 -9.83 -34.19
N SER A 22 -20.39 -11.11 -33.84
CA SER A 22 -21.52 -12.04 -34.05
C SER A 22 -21.75 -12.85 -32.77
N GLY A 23 -23.02 -13.21 -32.53
CA GLY A 23 -23.42 -13.91 -31.31
C GLY A 23 -23.23 -13.09 -30.05
N THR A 24 -23.46 -13.71 -28.89
CA THR A 24 -23.26 -13.04 -27.61
C THR A 24 -21.77 -12.99 -27.28
N GLN A 25 -21.26 -11.79 -27.04
CA GLN A 25 -19.88 -11.50 -26.73
C GLN A 25 -19.80 -10.65 -25.46
N VAL A 26 -18.62 -10.64 -24.81
CA VAL A 26 -18.33 -9.83 -23.62
C VAL A 26 -17.55 -8.58 -24.02
N PHE A 27 -17.98 -7.46 -23.48
CA PHE A 27 -17.42 -6.13 -23.73
C PHE A 27 -17.07 -5.42 -22.44
N ARG A 28 -16.14 -4.44 -22.51
CA ARG A 28 -15.95 -3.40 -21.50
C ARG A 28 -16.23 -2.04 -22.13
N LYS A 29 -17.01 -1.21 -21.44
CA LYS A 29 -17.27 0.18 -21.85
C LYS A 29 -16.64 1.13 -20.85
N ASP A 30 -15.91 2.13 -21.36
CA ASP A 30 -15.50 3.31 -20.62
C ASP A 30 -16.68 4.31 -20.66
N LEU A 31 -17.24 4.63 -19.50
CA LEU A 31 -18.40 5.53 -19.40
C LEU A 31 -18.00 7.01 -19.58
N ALA A 32 -16.74 7.37 -19.34
CA ALA A 32 -16.25 8.73 -19.53
C ALA A 32 -15.99 9.07 -21.01
N THR A 33 -15.43 8.13 -21.78
CA THR A 33 -15.11 8.35 -23.20
C THR A 33 -16.16 7.76 -24.15
N GLY A 34 -16.98 6.82 -23.66
CA GLY A 34 -17.90 6.05 -24.48
C GLY A 34 -17.25 4.90 -25.26
N GLU A 35 -15.93 4.70 -25.15
CA GLU A 35 -15.20 3.63 -25.82
C GLU A 35 -15.72 2.25 -25.39
N VAL A 36 -15.88 1.35 -26.37
CA VAL A 36 -16.25 -0.04 -26.12
C VAL A 36 -15.16 -0.95 -26.67
N LEU A 37 -14.64 -1.85 -25.83
CA LEU A 37 -13.64 -2.86 -26.19
C LEU A 37 -14.23 -4.26 -26.10
N LEU A 38 -13.87 -5.14 -27.05
CA LEU A 38 -14.25 -6.54 -27.05
C LEU A 38 -13.34 -7.33 -26.10
N ALA A 39 -13.88 -7.79 -24.97
CA ALA A 39 -13.16 -8.62 -24.01
C ALA A 39 -13.04 -10.08 -24.48
N SER A 40 -14.10 -10.66 -25.09
CA SER A 40 -14.09 -12.02 -25.60
C SER A 40 -13.36 -12.17 -26.95
N SER A 41 -12.08 -11.74 -26.95
CA SER A 41 -11.19 -11.78 -28.11
C SER A 41 -9.88 -12.51 -27.78
N ASN A 42 -9.25 -13.12 -28.80
CA ASN A 42 -7.91 -13.71 -28.67
C ASN A 42 -6.81 -12.63 -28.58
N VAL A 43 -5.55 -13.05 -28.48
CA VAL A 43 -4.40 -12.12 -28.39
C VAL A 43 -4.22 -11.24 -29.64
N ALA A 44 -4.71 -11.66 -30.78
CA ALA A 44 -4.70 -10.89 -32.04
C ALA A 44 -5.93 -9.98 -32.17
N GLY A 45 -6.81 -9.91 -31.17
CA GLY A 45 -8.03 -9.10 -31.19
C GLY A 45 -9.20 -9.75 -31.93
N ALA A 46 -9.05 -10.97 -32.47
CA ALA A 46 -10.14 -11.65 -33.18
C ALA A 46 -11.19 -12.16 -32.18
N GLN A 47 -12.45 -11.94 -32.53
CA GLN A 47 -13.63 -12.37 -31.77
C GLN A 47 -13.62 -13.87 -31.45
N GLY A 48 -14.11 -14.26 -30.27
CA GLY A 48 -14.42 -15.64 -29.94
C GLY A 48 -15.48 -16.23 -30.88
N ASN A 49 -15.24 -17.44 -31.37
CA ASN A 49 -16.13 -18.14 -32.33
C ASN A 49 -17.31 -18.87 -31.63
N GLY A 50 -17.51 -18.66 -30.35
CA GLY A 50 -18.60 -19.21 -29.54
C GLY A 50 -19.18 -18.15 -28.59
N THR A 51 -20.29 -18.51 -27.94
CA THR A 51 -20.96 -17.65 -26.96
C THR A 51 -20.05 -17.38 -25.78
N SER A 52 -19.96 -16.12 -25.39
CA SER A 52 -19.23 -15.63 -24.21
C SER A 52 -20.18 -14.78 -23.35
N ALA A 53 -20.18 -15.00 -22.03
CA ALA A 53 -21.10 -14.33 -21.12
C ALA A 53 -20.61 -14.34 -19.65
N SER A 54 -21.42 -13.78 -18.74
CA SER A 54 -21.20 -13.74 -17.29
C SER A 54 -19.85 -13.11 -16.93
N SER A 55 -19.68 -11.86 -17.34
CA SER A 55 -18.45 -11.13 -17.09
C SER A 55 -18.35 -10.62 -15.67
N SER A 56 -17.12 -10.63 -15.15
CA SER A 56 -16.71 -9.92 -13.94
C SER A 56 -15.43 -9.15 -14.25
N MET A 57 -15.25 -7.99 -13.64
CA MET A 57 -14.15 -7.08 -13.93
C MET A 57 -13.36 -6.78 -12.66
N SER A 58 -12.04 -6.64 -12.78
CA SER A 58 -11.19 -6.16 -11.69
C SER A 58 -11.50 -4.69 -11.34
N ASP A 59 -11.18 -4.30 -10.11
CA ASP A 59 -11.44 -2.95 -9.60
C ASP A 59 -10.76 -1.85 -10.44
N ASP A 60 -9.56 -2.14 -10.96
CA ASP A 60 -8.80 -1.28 -11.86
C ASP A 60 -9.24 -1.35 -13.33
N ALA A 61 -10.30 -2.10 -13.65
CA ALA A 61 -10.86 -2.32 -14.99
C ALA A 61 -9.93 -2.97 -16.02
N ARG A 62 -8.74 -3.46 -15.62
CA ARG A 62 -7.75 -4.05 -16.54
C ARG A 62 -8.10 -5.46 -16.96
N TYR A 63 -8.70 -6.22 -16.08
CA TYR A 63 -9.03 -7.62 -16.33
C TYR A 63 -10.52 -7.85 -16.37
N VAL A 64 -10.97 -8.59 -17.39
CA VAL A 64 -12.33 -9.08 -17.46
C VAL A 64 -12.29 -10.61 -17.49
N ALA A 65 -12.87 -11.22 -16.48
CA ALA A 65 -13.12 -12.66 -16.42
C ALA A 65 -14.50 -12.96 -17.02
N PHE A 66 -14.62 -14.03 -17.81
CA PHE A 66 -15.88 -14.46 -18.42
C PHE A 66 -15.83 -15.94 -18.76
N HIS A 67 -17.00 -16.58 -18.91
CA HIS A 67 -17.05 -17.90 -19.47
C HIS A 67 -17.32 -17.88 -20.98
N SER A 68 -16.77 -18.84 -21.72
CA SER A 68 -16.95 -18.94 -23.16
C SER A 68 -16.88 -20.38 -23.67
N ALA A 69 -17.69 -20.67 -24.69
CA ALA A 69 -17.61 -21.90 -25.48
C ALA A 69 -16.73 -21.74 -26.73
N ALA A 70 -16.10 -20.58 -26.91
CA ALA A 70 -15.24 -20.31 -28.05
C ALA A 70 -13.97 -21.17 -27.99
N THR A 71 -13.55 -21.71 -29.13
CA THR A 71 -12.38 -22.57 -29.26
C THR A 71 -11.13 -21.84 -29.71
N ASN A 72 -11.23 -20.56 -30.11
CA ASN A 72 -10.18 -19.77 -30.71
C ASN A 72 -9.62 -18.65 -29.81
N LEU A 73 -10.00 -18.59 -28.53
CA LEU A 73 -9.54 -17.54 -27.62
C LEU A 73 -8.09 -17.74 -27.18
N VAL A 74 -7.63 -18.99 -27.09
CA VAL A 74 -6.29 -19.36 -26.66
C VAL A 74 -5.66 -20.39 -27.61
N SER A 75 -4.33 -20.57 -27.54
CA SER A 75 -3.61 -21.61 -28.26
C SER A 75 -2.80 -22.45 -27.24
N PRO A 76 -2.92 -23.79 -27.26
CA PRO A 76 -3.80 -24.58 -28.15
C PRO A 76 -5.28 -24.33 -27.88
N ALA A 77 -6.12 -24.64 -28.90
CA ALA A 77 -7.57 -24.39 -28.85
C ALA A 77 -8.21 -25.09 -27.65
N SER A 78 -9.11 -24.38 -26.97
CA SER A 78 -9.93 -24.92 -25.87
C SER A 78 -11.11 -25.72 -26.42
N SER A 79 -11.73 -26.54 -25.58
CA SER A 79 -12.96 -27.26 -25.91
C SER A 79 -13.96 -27.16 -24.76
N GLY A 80 -15.26 -27.12 -25.08
CA GLY A 80 -16.32 -26.96 -24.11
C GLY A 80 -16.35 -25.57 -23.47
N MET A 81 -17.18 -25.42 -22.43
CA MET A 81 -17.28 -24.17 -21.68
C MET A 81 -16.06 -24.01 -20.77
N GLN A 82 -15.34 -22.89 -20.89
CA GLN A 82 -14.15 -22.55 -20.13
C GLN A 82 -14.30 -21.15 -19.52
N VAL A 83 -13.52 -20.88 -18.46
CA VAL A 83 -13.36 -19.54 -17.90
C VAL A 83 -12.10 -18.90 -18.45
N PHE A 84 -12.20 -17.70 -18.94
CA PHE A 84 -11.11 -16.90 -19.50
C PHE A 84 -10.92 -15.62 -18.70
N ARG A 85 -9.69 -15.13 -18.66
CA ARG A 85 -9.34 -13.78 -18.24
C ARG A 85 -8.73 -13.04 -19.41
N LYS A 86 -9.28 -11.89 -19.75
CA LYS A 86 -8.75 -10.99 -20.78
C LYS A 86 -8.22 -9.74 -20.12
N GLU A 87 -6.98 -9.41 -20.41
CA GLU A 87 -6.42 -8.08 -20.11
C GLU A 87 -6.85 -7.10 -21.22
N LEU A 88 -7.38 -5.96 -20.82
CA LEU A 88 -7.79 -4.88 -21.71
C LEU A 88 -6.94 -3.64 -21.42
N ALA A 89 -6.62 -2.86 -22.46
CA ALA A 89 -5.90 -1.61 -22.27
C ALA A 89 -6.71 -0.69 -21.34
N ALA A 90 -6.11 -0.34 -20.22
CA ALA A 90 -6.58 0.65 -19.26
C ALA A 90 -5.33 1.31 -18.68
N PRO A 91 -5.35 2.60 -18.37
CA PRO A 91 -4.24 3.23 -17.68
C PRO A 91 -3.96 2.56 -16.33
N TYR A 92 -2.70 2.60 -15.93
CA TYR A 92 -2.28 2.26 -14.58
C TYR A 92 -2.41 3.51 -13.73
N TYR A 93 -2.90 3.35 -12.51
CA TYR A 93 -3.11 4.45 -11.58
C TYR A 93 -2.41 4.19 -10.25
N PHE A 94 -1.94 5.30 -9.64
CA PHE A 94 -1.63 5.36 -8.22
C PHE A 94 -2.21 6.65 -7.64
N TYR A 95 -2.81 6.54 -6.46
CA TYR A 95 -3.47 7.64 -5.77
C TYR A 95 -2.89 7.81 -4.37
N PHE A 96 -2.70 9.06 -3.96
CA PHE A 96 -2.26 9.45 -2.62
C PHE A 96 -3.23 10.50 -2.09
N ALA A 97 -3.84 10.23 -0.94
CA ALA A 97 -4.81 11.14 -0.33
C ALA A 97 -4.14 12.18 0.58
N GLU A 98 -3.08 11.77 1.29
CA GLU A 98 -2.28 12.64 2.14
C GLU A 98 -1.25 13.39 1.30
N GLY A 99 -0.93 14.62 1.70
CA GLY A 99 0.13 15.46 1.14
C GLY A 99 0.06 16.89 1.69
N TYR A 100 1.24 17.42 2.03
CA TYR A 100 1.36 18.76 2.58
C TYR A 100 2.72 19.40 2.22
N THR A 101 2.69 20.56 1.57
CA THR A 101 3.88 21.29 1.13
C THR A 101 4.16 22.55 1.94
N GLY A 102 3.54 22.69 3.12
CA GLY A 102 3.75 23.83 4.01
C GLY A 102 5.08 23.80 4.75
N SER A 103 5.34 24.88 5.47
CA SER A 103 6.59 25.04 6.22
C SER A 103 6.84 23.86 7.16
N GLY A 104 8.06 23.32 7.14
CA GLY A 104 8.44 22.14 7.94
C GLY A 104 8.11 20.80 7.26
N PHE A 105 7.63 20.79 6.01
CA PHE A 105 7.35 19.56 5.26
C PHE A 105 8.08 19.55 3.91
N GLN A 106 8.62 18.40 3.57
CA GLN A 106 9.24 18.10 2.28
C GLN A 106 8.61 16.81 1.75
N GLU A 107 7.92 16.93 0.63
CA GLU A 107 7.20 15.82 0.00
C GLU A 107 7.84 15.45 -1.33
N TYR A 108 8.00 14.15 -1.55
CA TYR A 108 8.56 13.59 -2.78
C TYR A 108 7.65 12.51 -3.34
N LEU A 109 7.47 12.53 -4.66
CA LEU A 109 6.82 11.46 -5.41
C LEU A 109 7.90 10.67 -6.14
N CYS A 110 8.03 9.40 -5.81
CA CYS A 110 8.99 8.47 -6.38
C CYS A 110 8.29 7.60 -7.42
N LEU A 111 8.79 7.62 -8.66
CA LEU A 111 8.21 6.92 -9.80
C LEU A 111 9.22 5.90 -10.33
N GLY A 112 8.88 4.60 -10.23
CA GLY A 112 9.72 3.49 -10.68
C GLY A 112 9.27 2.93 -12.03
N ASN A 113 10.23 2.67 -12.92
CA ASN A 113 10.03 2.00 -14.19
C ASN A 113 10.97 0.79 -14.30
N ALA A 114 10.45 -0.40 -14.03
CA ALA A 114 11.19 -1.66 -14.14
C ALA A 114 11.18 -2.25 -15.56
N SER A 115 10.50 -1.61 -16.53
CA SER A 115 10.51 -2.02 -17.94
C SER A 115 11.72 -1.48 -18.68
N ALA A 116 12.14 -2.13 -19.78
CA ALA A 116 13.26 -1.66 -20.58
C ALA A 116 12.91 -0.41 -21.42
N ALA A 117 11.64 -0.16 -21.69
CA ALA A 117 11.17 1.00 -22.46
C ALA A 117 10.90 2.19 -21.53
N SER A 118 11.14 3.41 -22.02
CA SER A 118 10.71 4.62 -21.33
C SER A 118 9.19 4.67 -21.23
N LEU A 119 8.67 5.24 -20.15
CA LEU A 119 7.24 5.49 -19.97
C LEU A 119 6.98 6.94 -19.55
N THR A 120 5.74 7.35 -19.68
CA THR A 120 5.28 8.68 -19.29
C THR A 120 4.24 8.52 -18.18
N VAL A 121 4.43 9.25 -17.09
CA VAL A 121 3.47 9.37 -15.99
C VAL A 121 2.90 10.78 -15.98
N LYS A 122 1.59 10.91 -16.05
CA LYS A 122 0.87 12.16 -15.78
C LYS A 122 0.50 12.17 -14.30
N ALA A 123 0.97 13.19 -13.56
CA ALA A 123 0.56 13.45 -12.18
C ALA A 123 -0.44 14.61 -12.15
N THR A 124 -1.59 14.39 -11.54
CA THR A 124 -2.60 15.42 -11.24
C THR A 124 -2.54 15.69 -9.75
N TYR A 125 -2.20 16.92 -9.39
CA TYR A 125 -2.22 17.45 -8.03
C TYR A 125 -3.61 18.02 -7.76
N LEU A 126 -4.32 17.48 -6.75
CA LEU A 126 -5.67 17.90 -6.39
C LEU A 126 -5.60 18.62 -5.05
N TYR A 127 -6.11 19.86 -5.01
CA TYR A 127 -6.03 20.70 -3.82
C TYR A 127 -7.35 20.71 -3.04
N LYS A 128 -7.27 21.15 -1.79
CA LYS A 128 -8.42 21.28 -0.88
C LYS A 128 -9.51 22.22 -1.42
N ASP A 129 -9.14 23.21 -2.19
CA ASP A 129 -10.06 24.19 -2.79
C ASP A 129 -10.75 23.71 -4.08
N GLY A 130 -10.50 22.45 -4.50
CA GLY A 130 -11.04 21.84 -5.71
C GLY A 130 -10.31 22.23 -6.99
N THR A 131 -9.26 23.04 -6.91
CA THR A 131 -8.39 23.32 -8.07
C THR A 131 -7.43 22.16 -8.30
N THR A 132 -6.92 22.03 -9.54
CA THR A 132 -5.97 20.97 -9.90
C THR A 132 -4.81 21.55 -10.70
N LYS A 133 -3.67 20.85 -10.67
CA LYS A 133 -2.51 21.11 -11.52
C LYS A 133 -2.02 19.81 -12.12
N GLU A 134 -1.70 19.79 -13.41
CA GLU A 134 -1.16 18.63 -14.09
C GLU A 134 0.30 18.83 -14.48
N GLU A 135 1.10 17.81 -14.30
CA GLU A 135 2.49 17.72 -14.75
C GLU A 135 2.75 16.34 -15.38
N THR A 136 3.72 16.27 -16.28
CA THR A 136 4.04 15.02 -16.99
C THR A 136 5.53 14.70 -16.83
N TYR A 137 5.82 13.46 -16.45
CA TYR A 137 7.17 12.98 -16.17
C TYR A 137 7.53 11.82 -17.10
N ASN A 138 8.68 11.93 -17.78
CA ASN A 138 9.24 10.85 -18.58
C ASN A 138 10.23 10.06 -17.74
N ILE A 139 9.98 8.77 -17.56
CA ILE A 139 10.81 7.86 -16.78
C ILE A 139 11.55 6.94 -17.75
N PRO A 140 12.88 7.01 -17.84
CA PRO A 140 13.66 6.10 -18.68
C PRO A 140 13.41 4.63 -18.31
N GLY A 141 13.69 3.71 -19.24
CA GLY A 141 13.61 2.28 -18.95
C GLY A 141 14.63 1.85 -17.89
N ASN A 142 14.27 0.87 -17.06
CA ASN A 142 15.11 0.36 -15.96
C ASN A 142 15.64 1.48 -15.05
N SER A 143 14.75 2.36 -14.63
CA SER A 143 15.10 3.57 -13.89
C SER A 143 14.00 4.00 -12.93
N ARG A 144 14.30 5.05 -12.19
CA ARG A 144 13.34 5.80 -11.38
C ARG A 144 13.49 7.31 -11.61
N ALA A 145 12.51 8.06 -11.13
CA ALA A 145 12.58 9.51 -11.02
C ALA A 145 11.99 9.95 -9.67
N THR A 146 12.60 10.98 -9.07
CA THR A 146 12.12 11.62 -7.85
C THR A 146 11.60 13.01 -8.18
N VAL A 147 10.35 13.29 -7.84
CA VAL A 147 9.70 14.57 -8.03
C VAL A 147 9.60 15.28 -6.68
N ASN A 148 10.15 16.50 -6.57
CA ASN A 148 9.91 17.35 -5.41
C ASN A 148 8.52 17.97 -5.52
N VAL A 149 7.57 17.51 -4.70
CA VAL A 149 6.17 17.93 -4.75
C VAL A 149 6.00 19.38 -4.29
N ASN A 150 6.84 19.88 -3.34
CA ASN A 150 6.80 21.29 -2.93
C ASN A 150 7.08 22.24 -4.10
N LEU A 151 7.92 21.82 -5.06
CA LEU A 151 8.17 22.59 -6.28
C LEU A 151 7.09 22.37 -7.34
N ALA A 152 6.68 21.12 -7.53
CA ALA A 152 5.71 20.72 -8.56
C ALA A 152 4.30 21.24 -8.26
N ALA A 153 3.78 20.99 -7.06
CA ALA A 153 2.45 21.42 -6.63
C ALA A 153 2.41 22.87 -6.11
N GLY A 154 3.57 23.42 -5.72
CA GLY A 154 3.70 24.71 -5.06
C GLY A 154 3.73 24.61 -3.54
N ALA A 155 4.20 25.67 -2.88
CA ALA A 155 4.31 25.75 -1.44
C ALA A 155 2.96 25.99 -0.75
N ASP A 156 2.88 25.65 0.53
CA ASP A 156 1.74 25.88 1.43
C ASP A 156 0.41 25.29 0.92
N LYS A 157 0.47 24.05 0.39
CA LYS A 157 -0.69 23.33 -0.12
C LYS A 157 -0.99 22.09 0.75
N GLU A 158 -2.28 21.87 1.00
CA GLU A 158 -2.81 20.53 1.24
C GLU A 158 -3.08 19.92 -0.13
N VAL A 159 -2.40 18.85 -0.49
CA VAL A 159 -2.40 18.27 -1.83
C VAL A 159 -2.59 16.75 -1.78
N SER A 160 -3.36 16.23 -2.72
CA SER A 160 -3.45 14.81 -3.04
C SER A 160 -2.92 14.59 -4.45
N ILE A 161 -2.45 13.38 -4.77
CA ILE A 161 -1.83 13.10 -6.06
C ILE A 161 -2.57 11.93 -6.72
N LYS A 162 -2.89 12.09 -8.01
CA LYS A 162 -3.28 11.00 -8.91
C LYS A 162 -2.21 10.85 -9.97
N CYS A 163 -1.59 9.68 -10.06
CA CYS A 163 -0.64 9.32 -11.11
C CYS A 163 -1.31 8.41 -12.13
N GLU A 164 -1.06 8.64 -13.42
CA GLU A 164 -1.65 7.87 -14.52
C GLU A 164 -0.60 7.58 -15.59
N SER A 165 -0.53 6.34 -16.08
CA SER A 165 0.32 5.95 -17.21
C SER A 165 -0.34 4.86 -18.05
N ALA A 166 -0.09 4.87 -19.37
CA ALA A 166 -0.50 3.79 -20.26
C ALA A 166 0.33 2.50 -20.07
N SER A 167 1.47 2.58 -19.39
CA SER A 167 2.41 1.47 -19.13
C SER A 167 2.53 1.21 -17.64
N PRO A 168 2.85 -0.04 -17.23
CA PRO A 168 3.08 -0.37 -15.82
C PRO A 168 4.19 0.47 -15.22
N PHE A 169 3.94 1.03 -14.05
CA PHE A 169 4.90 1.77 -13.24
C PHE A 169 4.62 1.54 -11.76
N ILE A 170 5.47 2.04 -10.89
CA ILE A 170 5.28 2.01 -9.45
C ILE A 170 5.37 3.45 -8.95
N ALA A 171 4.53 3.82 -7.96
CA ALA A 171 4.62 5.11 -7.30
C ALA A 171 4.57 4.96 -5.78
N GLU A 172 5.49 5.66 -5.13
CA GLU A 172 5.54 5.85 -3.67
C GLU A 172 5.64 7.34 -3.37
N ARG A 173 5.14 7.74 -2.22
CA ARG A 173 5.20 9.11 -1.74
C ARG A 173 5.90 9.15 -0.40
N SER A 174 7.11 9.73 -0.39
CA SER A 174 7.90 9.98 0.80
C SER A 174 7.67 11.38 1.32
N MET A 175 7.51 11.53 2.62
CA MET A 175 7.37 12.83 3.27
C MET A 175 8.28 12.91 4.48
N TYR A 176 9.04 14.00 4.60
CA TYR A 176 9.87 14.33 5.75
C TYR A 176 9.30 15.58 6.41
N PHE A 177 9.27 15.61 7.75
CA PHE A 177 8.58 16.68 8.45
C PHE A 177 9.22 17.09 9.78
N ASN A 178 8.88 18.33 10.17
CA ASN A 178 8.95 18.85 11.52
C ASN A 178 7.55 19.34 11.90
N TYR A 179 6.72 18.43 12.35
CA TYR A 179 5.31 18.69 12.65
C TYR A 179 5.20 19.67 13.83
N GLN A 180 4.54 20.84 13.58
CA GLN A 180 4.37 21.94 14.53
C GLN A 180 5.68 22.43 15.18
N GLY A 181 6.84 22.20 14.55
CA GLY A 181 8.14 22.58 15.10
C GLY A 181 8.59 21.71 16.30
N ARG A 182 7.94 20.60 16.57
CA ARG A 182 8.17 19.75 17.75
C ARG A 182 8.51 18.29 17.45
N TRP A 183 7.85 17.69 16.47
CA TRP A 183 7.99 16.27 16.18
C TRP A 183 8.58 16.08 14.79
N THR A 184 9.80 15.60 14.74
CA THR A 184 10.49 15.34 13.49
C THR A 184 10.32 13.88 13.09
N GLY A 185 10.25 13.61 11.79
CA GLY A 185 10.12 12.28 11.27
C GLY A 185 9.98 12.25 9.76
N GLY A 186 9.51 11.14 9.26
CA GLY A 186 9.09 10.97 7.88
C GLY A 186 8.36 9.66 7.73
N HIS A 187 7.61 9.55 6.67
CA HIS A 187 6.89 8.35 6.29
C HIS A 187 6.92 8.18 4.77
N ASP A 188 6.65 6.98 4.34
CA ASP A 188 6.49 6.62 2.94
C ASP A 188 5.23 5.77 2.79
N ALA A 189 4.61 5.85 1.63
CA ALA A 189 3.42 5.06 1.30
C ALA A 189 3.44 4.65 -0.16
N VAL A 190 3.11 3.39 -0.43
CA VAL A 190 2.74 2.94 -1.77
C VAL A 190 1.34 3.44 -2.09
N GLY A 191 1.14 4.04 -3.26
CA GLY A 191 -0.16 4.58 -3.66
C GLY A 191 -1.22 3.49 -3.87
N ALA A 192 -2.48 3.82 -3.59
CA ALA A 192 -3.61 2.97 -3.96
C ALA A 192 -3.79 2.90 -5.48
N THR A 193 -4.08 1.74 -6.02
CA THR A 193 -4.28 1.57 -7.47
C THR A 193 -5.71 1.88 -7.93
N SER A 194 -6.65 1.98 -6.99
CA SER A 194 -8.05 2.33 -7.26
C SER A 194 -8.71 2.99 -6.04
N PRO A 195 -9.66 3.92 -6.26
CA PRO A 195 -10.53 4.40 -5.20
C PRO A 195 -11.51 3.32 -4.74
N SER A 196 -12.02 3.42 -3.50
CA SER A 196 -13.00 2.50 -2.92
C SER A 196 -14.08 3.24 -2.12
N ILE A 197 -15.23 2.59 -1.92
CA ILE A 197 -16.30 3.09 -1.04
C ILE A 197 -16.10 2.71 0.43
N SER A 198 -15.08 1.92 0.74
CA SER A 198 -14.73 1.53 2.11
C SER A 198 -13.23 1.48 2.27
N TRP A 199 -12.74 1.97 3.42
CA TRP A 199 -11.35 1.90 3.83
C TRP A 199 -11.25 1.49 5.29
N PHE A 200 -10.31 0.63 5.62
CA PHE A 200 -10.11 0.10 6.96
C PHE A 200 -8.70 0.44 7.46
N PHE A 201 -8.61 0.76 8.76
CA PHE A 201 -7.36 1.03 9.48
C PHE A 201 -7.45 0.33 10.83
N ALA A 202 -6.48 -0.53 11.15
CA ALA A 202 -6.48 -1.29 12.40
C ALA A 202 -5.83 -0.51 13.55
N GLU A 203 -4.76 0.25 13.26
CA GLU A 203 -4.12 1.12 14.24
C GLU A 203 -4.83 2.46 14.34
N GLY A 204 -4.73 3.10 15.49
CA GLY A 204 -5.16 4.46 15.80
C GLY A 204 -5.11 4.73 17.30
N TYR A 205 -4.71 5.96 17.66
CA TYR A 205 -4.68 6.41 19.04
C TYR A 205 -4.92 7.92 19.14
N THR A 206 -5.90 8.32 19.96
CA THR A 206 -6.29 9.72 20.11
C THR A 206 -5.90 10.31 21.47
N GLY A 207 -5.10 9.59 22.26
CA GLY A 207 -4.63 10.06 23.57
C GLY A 207 -3.54 11.13 23.49
N ALA A 208 -3.14 11.61 24.65
CA ALA A 208 -2.13 12.65 24.78
C ALA A 208 -0.82 12.24 24.08
N GLY A 209 -0.22 13.18 23.35
CA GLY A 209 1.00 12.95 22.59
C GLY A 209 0.77 12.37 21.20
N PHE A 210 -0.50 12.21 20.74
CA PHE A 210 -0.82 11.72 19.41
C PHE A 210 -1.80 12.66 18.70
N ASP A 211 -1.48 12.99 17.47
CA ASP A 211 -2.34 13.69 16.53
C ASP A 211 -2.60 12.78 15.33
N GLU A 212 -3.80 12.21 15.24
CA GLU A 212 -4.24 11.32 14.18
C GLU A 212 -5.15 12.04 13.19
N TYR A 213 -4.89 11.86 11.89
CA TYR A 213 -5.73 12.41 10.82
C TYR A 213 -6.17 11.30 9.87
N ILE A 214 -7.32 11.55 9.24
CA ILE A 214 -7.79 10.78 8.09
C ILE A 214 -7.83 11.74 6.90
N CYS A 215 -6.95 11.53 5.94
CA CYS A 215 -6.88 12.27 4.69
C CYS A 215 -7.68 11.55 3.63
N VAL A 216 -8.62 12.24 3.00
CA VAL A 216 -9.50 11.66 1.98
C VAL A 216 -9.38 12.45 0.69
N LEU A 217 -9.07 11.73 -0.40
CA LEU A 217 -9.09 12.23 -1.77
C LEU A 217 -10.38 11.75 -2.45
N ASN A 218 -11.15 12.66 -3.00
CA ASN A 218 -12.24 12.38 -3.92
C ASN A 218 -11.79 12.67 -5.37
N PRO A 219 -11.36 11.66 -6.14
CA PRO A 219 -10.94 11.87 -7.53
C PRO A 219 -12.13 11.90 -8.52
N GLY A 220 -13.36 11.63 -8.05
CA GLY A 220 -14.56 11.50 -8.87
C GLY A 220 -15.25 12.84 -9.16
N ASP A 221 -16.27 12.80 -10.03
CA ASP A 221 -17.01 13.96 -10.54
C ASP A 221 -18.18 14.38 -9.63
N LEU A 222 -18.48 13.61 -8.59
CA LEU A 222 -19.57 13.88 -7.64
C LEU A 222 -19.01 14.05 -6.22
N PRO A 223 -19.65 14.89 -5.37
CA PRO A 223 -19.28 14.94 -3.95
C PRO A 223 -19.44 13.56 -3.29
N ALA A 224 -18.50 13.19 -2.43
CA ALA A 224 -18.51 11.94 -1.67
C ALA A 224 -18.92 12.22 -0.22
N ASN A 225 -20.01 11.59 0.25
CA ASN A 225 -20.48 11.70 1.64
C ASN A 225 -19.85 10.59 2.47
N LEU A 226 -19.29 10.98 3.62
CA LEU A 226 -18.47 10.11 4.45
C LEU A 226 -19.15 9.79 5.78
N THR A 227 -18.95 8.56 6.25
CA THR A 227 -19.24 8.10 7.61
C THR A 227 -18.01 7.43 8.20
N PHE A 228 -17.56 7.90 9.37
CA PHE A 228 -16.48 7.30 10.14
C PHE A 228 -17.06 6.37 11.20
N ARG A 229 -16.65 5.10 11.21
CA ARG A 229 -16.98 4.12 12.25
C ARG A 229 -15.72 3.75 13.00
N PHE A 230 -15.51 4.39 14.13
CA PHE A 230 -14.38 4.12 15.01
C PHE A 230 -14.73 2.96 15.95
N GLN A 231 -13.90 1.93 15.95
CA GLN A 231 -14.02 0.80 16.86
C GLN A 231 -13.04 1.01 18.00
N THR A 232 -13.51 1.57 19.11
CA THR A 232 -12.68 1.85 20.27
C THR A 232 -12.53 0.61 21.14
N GLN A 233 -11.34 0.44 21.73
CA GLN A 233 -11.11 -0.64 22.69
C GLN A 233 -11.92 -0.42 23.97
N GLU A 234 -12.11 0.83 24.39
CA GLU A 234 -12.70 1.22 25.66
C GLU A 234 -14.23 1.19 25.63
N GLU A 235 -14.88 1.77 24.61
CA GLU A 235 -16.32 2.01 24.59
C GLU A 235 -17.08 1.36 23.41
N GLY A 236 -16.37 0.67 22.50
CA GLY A 236 -16.97 0.05 21.33
C GLY A 236 -17.08 0.97 20.13
N GLU A 237 -18.03 0.67 19.22
CA GLU A 237 -18.16 1.44 17.98
C GLU A 237 -18.77 2.81 18.23
N LYS A 238 -18.14 3.83 17.64
CA LYS A 238 -18.62 5.22 17.57
C LYS A 238 -18.79 5.61 16.11
N THR A 239 -19.98 5.94 15.70
CA THR A 239 -20.33 6.35 14.35
C THR A 239 -20.43 7.86 14.25
N VAL A 240 -19.66 8.48 13.36
CA VAL A 240 -19.60 9.93 13.13
C VAL A 240 -19.92 10.20 11.65
N PRO A 241 -21.19 10.49 11.31
CA PRO A 241 -21.63 10.76 9.95
C PRO A 241 -21.60 12.25 9.61
N GLY A 242 -21.92 12.59 8.36
CA GLY A 242 -22.27 13.96 7.96
C GLY A 242 -21.13 14.79 7.41
N PHE A 243 -20.06 14.15 6.94
CA PHE A 243 -18.96 14.82 6.23
C PHE A 243 -19.10 14.63 4.72
N SER A 244 -18.52 15.55 3.96
CA SER A 244 -18.51 15.47 2.50
C SER A 244 -17.19 16.01 1.96
N VAL A 245 -16.69 15.36 0.91
CA VAL A 245 -15.53 15.82 0.15
C VAL A 245 -16.01 16.17 -1.26
N PRO A 246 -15.87 17.44 -1.71
CA PRO A 246 -16.28 17.85 -3.05
C PRO A 246 -15.58 17.03 -4.14
N ALA A 247 -16.16 17.05 -5.35
CA ALA A 247 -15.54 16.46 -6.53
C ALA A 247 -14.13 17.05 -6.77
N HIS A 248 -13.19 16.22 -7.24
CA HIS A 248 -11.81 16.59 -7.58
C HIS A 248 -11.06 17.31 -6.45
N SER A 249 -11.38 16.99 -5.20
CA SER A 249 -10.77 17.67 -4.04
C SER A 249 -10.33 16.68 -2.96
N ARG A 250 -9.77 17.24 -1.90
CA ARG A 250 -9.36 16.49 -0.71
C ARG A 250 -9.84 17.15 0.58
N ALA A 251 -9.88 16.36 1.65
CA ALA A 251 -10.11 16.87 3.00
C ALA A 251 -9.27 16.08 4.01
N SER A 252 -8.88 16.75 5.10
CA SER A 252 -8.23 16.13 6.27
C SER A 252 -9.13 16.25 7.47
N PHE A 253 -9.35 15.15 8.17
CA PHE A 253 -10.19 15.06 9.36
C PHE A 253 -9.32 14.63 10.54
N LYS A 254 -9.28 15.43 11.62
CA LYS A 254 -8.54 15.08 12.83
C LYS A 254 -9.37 14.11 13.68
N ALA A 255 -8.91 12.86 13.79
CA ALA A 255 -9.61 11.80 14.52
C ALA A 255 -9.82 12.16 15.99
N ASN A 256 -8.84 12.83 16.64
CA ASN A 256 -8.99 13.35 18.00
C ASN A 256 -10.25 14.21 18.15
N GLN A 257 -10.50 15.15 17.21
CA GLN A 257 -11.68 16.03 17.25
C GLN A 257 -12.98 15.26 16.94
N LEU A 258 -12.94 14.32 15.98
CA LEU A 258 -14.08 13.46 15.67
C LEU A 258 -14.52 12.61 16.87
N LEU A 259 -13.58 12.29 17.76
CA LEU A 259 -13.78 11.54 18.99
C LEU A 259 -13.83 12.45 20.25
N GLU A 260 -14.19 13.74 20.06
CA GLU A 260 -14.40 14.72 21.15
C GLU A 260 -13.16 14.92 22.05
N ASP A 261 -11.95 14.81 21.46
CA ASP A 261 -10.67 14.90 22.16
C ASP A 261 -10.50 13.90 23.32
N LYS A 262 -11.26 12.80 23.30
CA LYS A 262 -11.11 11.70 24.25
C LYS A 262 -9.96 10.77 23.84
N SER A 263 -9.37 10.14 24.83
CA SER A 263 -8.28 9.17 24.64
C SER A 263 -8.86 7.78 24.37
N TYR A 264 -8.64 7.27 23.14
CA TYR A 264 -9.04 5.94 22.73
C TYR A 264 -7.92 5.23 21.98
N GLN A 265 -7.79 3.93 22.20
CA GLN A 265 -7.22 3.04 21.22
C GLN A 265 -8.31 2.70 20.21
N THR A 266 -8.10 3.03 18.94
CA THR A 266 -9.16 2.94 17.95
C THR A 266 -8.70 2.28 16.65
N SER A 267 -9.62 1.63 15.99
CA SER A 267 -9.55 1.24 14.58
C SER A 267 -10.65 1.99 13.84
N LEU A 268 -10.51 2.14 12.55
CA LEU A 268 -11.47 2.88 11.74
C LEU A 268 -11.97 2.04 10.56
N LYS A 269 -13.28 2.09 10.30
CA LYS A 269 -13.88 1.85 9.00
C LYS A 269 -14.43 3.17 8.46
N LEU A 270 -13.87 3.67 7.37
CA LEU A 270 -14.43 4.79 6.61
C LEU A 270 -15.38 4.24 5.55
N GLU A 271 -16.60 4.75 5.49
CA GLU A 271 -17.60 4.46 4.45
C GLU A 271 -17.88 5.71 3.64
N SER A 272 -18.03 5.54 2.33
CA SER A 272 -18.38 6.61 1.40
C SER A 272 -19.45 6.15 0.41
N ASP A 273 -20.33 7.07 -0.02
CA ASP A 273 -21.34 6.78 -1.06
C ASP A 273 -20.76 6.83 -2.49
N HIS A 274 -19.57 7.43 -2.66
CA HIS A 274 -18.81 7.45 -3.91
C HIS A 274 -17.37 7.04 -3.65
N PRO A 275 -16.68 6.41 -4.64
CA PRO A 275 -15.31 5.94 -4.43
C PRO A 275 -14.33 7.08 -4.10
N VAL A 276 -13.60 6.93 -3.01
CA VAL A 276 -12.57 7.83 -2.51
C VAL A 276 -11.27 7.06 -2.23
N VAL A 277 -10.19 7.77 -1.95
CA VAL A 277 -8.94 7.18 -1.42
C VAL A 277 -8.71 7.74 -0.04
N ALA A 278 -8.27 6.90 0.91
CA ALA A 278 -8.03 7.33 2.29
C ALA A 278 -6.67 6.88 2.81
N GLU A 279 -5.98 7.81 3.47
CA GLU A 279 -4.74 7.58 4.20
C GLU A 279 -4.86 8.10 5.63
N ARG A 280 -4.11 7.47 6.54
CA ARG A 280 -4.07 7.85 7.95
C ARG A 280 -2.66 8.28 8.35
N PRO A 281 -2.31 9.57 8.27
CA PRO A 281 -1.14 10.10 8.95
C PRO A 281 -1.38 10.22 10.46
N MET A 282 -0.38 9.85 11.25
CA MET A 282 -0.39 9.96 12.70
C MET A 282 0.97 10.49 13.16
N TYR A 283 0.96 11.59 13.89
CA TYR A 283 2.13 12.24 14.48
C TYR A 283 2.15 11.96 15.97
N PHE A 284 3.34 11.70 16.54
CA PHE A 284 3.42 11.28 17.94
C PHE A 284 4.64 11.78 18.71
N SER A 285 4.43 11.86 20.03
CA SER A 285 5.45 11.84 21.06
C SER A 285 5.05 10.76 22.06
N TYR A 286 5.68 9.59 21.95
CA TYR A 286 5.33 8.39 22.68
C TYR A 286 6.43 8.01 23.67
N SER A 287 6.03 7.64 24.90
CA SER A 287 6.94 7.09 25.91
C SER A 287 6.63 5.61 26.08
N GLY A 288 7.54 4.77 25.59
CA GLY A 288 7.39 3.33 25.60
C GLY A 288 7.69 2.66 26.94
N THR A 289 7.53 1.35 26.96
CA THR A 289 7.70 0.52 28.17
C THR A 289 9.14 0.47 28.68
N GLY A 290 10.14 0.68 27.82
CA GLY A 290 11.58 0.70 28.16
C GLY A 290 12.11 2.03 28.68
N GLY A 291 11.24 3.04 28.89
CA GLY A 291 11.65 4.40 29.28
C GLY A 291 12.22 5.22 28.12
N TYR A 292 12.12 4.74 26.91
CA TYR A 292 12.45 5.48 25.69
C TYR A 292 11.39 6.53 25.38
N GLY A 293 11.82 7.69 24.89
CA GLY A 293 10.93 8.72 24.35
C GLY A 293 11.11 8.81 22.84
N TRP A 294 10.08 8.48 22.07
CA TRP A 294 10.08 8.54 20.61
C TRP A 294 9.19 9.66 20.10
N THR A 295 9.70 10.40 19.14
CA THR A 295 8.92 11.38 18.40
C THR A 295 8.98 11.05 16.92
N GLY A 296 7.86 11.24 16.21
CA GLY A 296 7.81 10.90 14.80
C GLY A 296 6.42 10.98 14.23
N GLY A 297 6.20 10.21 13.19
CA GLY A 297 4.90 9.99 12.58
C GLY A 297 4.97 8.92 11.52
N SER A 298 3.82 8.36 11.22
CA SER A 298 3.62 7.35 10.18
C SER A 298 2.44 7.75 9.30
N CYS A 299 2.38 7.24 8.09
CA CYS A 299 1.20 7.33 7.24
C CYS A 299 0.94 5.97 6.61
N VAL A 300 -0.30 5.53 6.66
CA VAL A 300 -0.73 4.23 6.12
C VAL A 300 -1.83 4.47 5.09
N MET A 301 -1.67 3.89 3.89
CA MET A 301 -2.76 3.74 2.93
C MET A 301 -3.76 2.74 3.51
N GLY A 302 -5.03 3.10 3.61
CA GLY A 302 -6.07 2.20 4.13
C GLY A 302 -6.22 0.92 3.29
N ALA A 303 -6.74 -0.14 3.89
CA ALA A 303 -7.14 -1.33 3.16
C ALA A 303 -8.56 -1.17 2.60
N PRO A 304 -8.79 -1.35 1.29
CA PRO A 304 -10.15 -1.26 0.73
C PRO A 304 -10.99 -2.51 1.00
N ILE A 305 -10.32 -3.64 1.30
CA ILE A 305 -10.93 -4.93 1.61
C ILE A 305 -10.21 -5.59 2.79
N LEU A 306 -10.91 -6.46 3.48
CA LEU A 306 -10.37 -7.30 4.56
C LEU A 306 -9.84 -8.62 3.98
N ALA A 307 -8.85 -9.22 4.65
CA ALA A 307 -8.31 -10.54 4.28
C ALA A 307 -8.40 -11.53 5.44
N SER A 308 -8.18 -12.81 5.14
CA SER A 308 -8.10 -13.89 6.13
C SER A 308 -6.67 -14.18 6.59
N SER A 309 -5.68 -13.48 6.02
CA SER A 309 -4.27 -13.58 6.40
C SER A 309 -3.56 -12.24 6.23
N TYR A 310 -2.58 -11.99 7.10
CA TYR A 310 -1.66 -10.86 7.01
C TYR A 310 -0.26 -11.32 7.36
N TYR A 311 0.71 -10.86 6.58
CA TYR A 311 2.13 -11.18 6.72
C TYR A 311 2.92 -9.91 6.95
N PHE A 312 3.89 -9.97 7.87
CA PHE A 312 4.83 -8.91 8.16
C PHE A 312 6.25 -9.49 8.09
N ALA A 313 7.05 -9.02 7.15
CA ALA A 313 8.40 -9.52 6.91
C ALA A 313 9.43 -8.85 7.84
N GLU A 314 9.25 -7.56 8.11
CA GLU A 314 10.05 -6.81 9.07
C GLU A 314 9.53 -7.03 10.49
N GLY A 315 10.41 -7.00 11.47
CA GLY A 315 10.10 -7.04 12.90
C GLY A 315 11.34 -7.25 13.76
N THR A 316 11.40 -6.52 14.87
CA THR A 316 12.44 -6.69 15.87
C THR A 316 11.99 -6.24 17.26
N THR A 317 12.35 -7.02 18.26
CA THR A 317 12.10 -6.73 19.69
C THR A 317 13.40 -6.44 20.46
N ARG A 318 14.47 -6.05 19.76
CA ARG A 318 15.76 -5.69 20.38
C ARG A 318 15.63 -4.43 21.23
N ALA A 319 16.59 -4.23 22.12
CA ALA A 319 16.68 -3.00 22.90
C ALA A 319 16.60 -1.76 22.00
N GLY A 320 15.79 -0.78 22.37
CA GLY A 320 15.50 0.41 21.57
C GLY A 320 14.33 0.27 20.62
N PHE A 321 13.77 -0.93 20.44
CA PHE A 321 12.59 -1.18 19.61
C PHE A 321 11.39 -1.62 20.43
N GLU A 322 10.23 -1.14 20.05
CA GLU A 322 8.96 -1.59 20.60
C GLU A 322 7.99 -1.88 19.44
N GLU A 323 7.70 -3.15 19.24
CA GLU A 323 6.85 -3.65 18.15
C GLU A 323 5.48 -4.06 18.69
N TRP A 324 4.45 -3.63 17.96
CA TRP A 324 3.07 -3.93 18.26
C TRP A 324 2.39 -4.59 17.07
N LEU A 325 1.34 -5.37 17.35
CA LEU A 325 0.36 -5.81 16.38
C LEU A 325 -1.00 -5.27 16.79
N THR A 326 -1.69 -4.64 15.87
CA THR A 326 -3.07 -4.19 16.05
C THR A 326 -3.97 -4.96 15.10
N ILE A 327 -5.02 -5.57 15.66
CA ILE A 327 -5.93 -6.44 14.93
C ILE A 327 -7.34 -5.87 15.05
N GLN A 328 -7.95 -5.54 13.92
CA GLN A 328 -9.32 -5.04 13.82
C GLN A 328 -10.26 -6.17 13.41
N ASN A 329 -11.34 -6.34 14.17
CA ASN A 329 -12.46 -7.21 13.80
C ASN A 329 -13.71 -6.35 13.56
N PRO A 330 -14.01 -5.95 12.33
CA PRO A 330 -15.22 -5.19 12.03
C PRO A 330 -16.47 -6.08 11.89
N GLY A 331 -16.33 -7.39 12.06
CA GLY A 331 -17.43 -8.37 11.99
C GLY A 331 -18.34 -8.35 13.20
N ALA A 332 -19.49 -9.01 13.07
CA ALA A 332 -20.51 -9.13 14.10
C ALA A 332 -20.32 -10.33 15.07
N ALA A 333 -19.25 -11.12 14.89
CA ALA A 333 -18.90 -12.27 15.73
C ALA A 333 -17.47 -12.13 16.25
N ASP A 334 -17.22 -12.67 17.44
CA ASP A 334 -15.87 -12.80 17.98
C ASP A 334 -15.03 -13.70 17.08
N ILE A 335 -13.75 -13.36 16.91
CA ILE A 335 -12.79 -14.15 16.16
C ILE A 335 -11.57 -14.50 17.02
N SER A 336 -10.86 -15.56 16.65
CA SER A 336 -9.53 -15.89 17.17
C SER A 336 -8.54 -15.85 16.02
N VAL A 337 -7.57 -14.97 16.11
CA VAL A 337 -6.51 -14.82 15.10
C VAL A 337 -5.31 -15.64 15.54
N HIS A 338 -4.93 -16.61 14.72
CA HIS A 338 -3.74 -17.43 14.92
C HIS A 338 -2.51 -16.70 14.37
N ALA A 339 -1.48 -16.58 15.21
CA ALA A 339 -0.21 -15.92 14.89
C ALA A 339 0.94 -16.93 14.88
N VAL A 340 1.74 -16.92 13.82
CA VAL A 340 2.99 -17.65 13.71
C VAL A 340 4.13 -16.64 13.60
N TYR A 341 5.02 -16.63 14.57
CA TYR A 341 6.21 -15.79 14.61
C TYR A 341 7.42 -16.59 14.11
N TYR A 342 7.95 -16.22 12.95
CA TYR A 342 9.16 -16.80 12.38
C TYR A 342 10.37 -16.04 12.90
N LEU A 343 11.18 -16.71 13.71
CA LEU A 343 12.38 -16.12 14.29
C LEU A 343 13.57 -16.27 13.32
N LYS A 344 14.52 -15.34 13.39
CA LYS A 344 15.80 -15.49 12.67
C LYS A 344 16.53 -16.75 13.10
N GLU A 345 16.44 -17.10 14.36
CA GLU A 345 17.04 -18.28 14.96
C GLU A 345 16.03 -18.97 15.88
N GLY A 346 15.91 -20.30 15.76
CA GLY A 346 15.00 -21.12 16.56
C GLY A 346 13.75 -21.56 15.79
N ALA A 347 12.89 -22.29 16.48
CA ALA A 347 11.60 -22.72 15.94
C ALA A 347 10.60 -21.55 15.96
N PRO A 348 9.60 -21.55 15.05
CA PRO A 348 8.50 -20.59 15.12
C PRO A 348 7.76 -20.67 16.46
N VAL A 349 7.23 -19.52 16.90
CA VAL A 349 6.37 -19.41 18.09
C VAL A 349 4.95 -19.16 17.63
N GLU A 350 3.99 -19.92 18.19
CA GLU A 350 2.58 -19.80 17.84
C GLU A 350 1.76 -19.24 19.01
N LYS A 351 0.79 -18.39 18.69
CA LYS A 351 -0.13 -17.74 19.64
C LYS A 351 -1.52 -17.62 19.03
N ASP A 352 -2.54 -17.53 19.89
CA ASP A 352 -3.91 -17.25 19.48
C ASP A 352 -4.40 -15.98 20.20
N TYR A 353 -4.97 -15.05 19.43
CA TYR A 353 -5.44 -13.75 19.94
C TYR A 353 -6.96 -13.63 19.75
N PRO A 354 -7.73 -13.59 20.83
CA PRO A 354 -9.16 -13.29 20.75
C PRO A 354 -9.39 -11.83 20.41
N VAL A 355 -10.24 -11.58 19.41
CA VAL A 355 -10.66 -10.22 19.02
C VAL A 355 -12.18 -10.17 19.01
N PRO A 356 -12.82 -9.48 19.98
CA PRO A 356 -14.28 -9.41 20.07
C PRO A 356 -14.90 -8.72 18.86
N ALA A 357 -16.18 -9.04 18.61
CA ALA A 357 -16.97 -8.44 17.53
C ALA A 357 -17.01 -6.91 17.61
N GLY A 358 -16.80 -6.23 16.49
CA GLY A 358 -16.80 -4.77 16.41
C GLY A 358 -15.72 -4.11 17.27
N ARG A 359 -14.58 -4.78 17.50
CA ARG A 359 -13.50 -4.32 18.37
C ARG A 359 -12.12 -4.47 17.72
N ARG A 360 -11.13 -4.03 18.47
CA ARG A 360 -9.71 -4.27 18.17
C ARG A 360 -9.02 -5.00 19.33
N SER A 361 -7.88 -5.59 19.04
CA SER A 361 -6.91 -6.09 20.03
C SER A 361 -5.53 -5.54 19.70
N THR A 362 -4.76 -5.22 20.74
CA THR A 362 -3.40 -4.69 20.63
C THR A 362 -2.46 -5.61 21.37
N ILE A 363 -1.40 -6.09 20.70
CA ILE A 363 -0.44 -7.06 21.23
C ILE A 363 0.94 -6.41 21.23
N LEU A 364 1.60 -6.36 22.38
CA LEU A 364 3.01 -5.97 22.50
C LEU A 364 3.90 -7.19 22.19
N VAL A 365 4.54 -7.19 21.03
CA VAL A 365 5.36 -8.32 20.56
C VAL A 365 6.58 -8.56 21.47
N ASN A 366 7.12 -7.49 22.08
CA ASN A 366 8.24 -7.53 23.05
C ASN A 366 7.87 -8.22 24.38
N SER A 367 6.58 -8.49 24.63
CA SER A 367 6.11 -9.10 25.88
C SER A 367 5.96 -10.62 25.80
N GLY A 368 5.52 -11.24 26.91
CA GLY A 368 5.14 -12.66 26.93
C GLY A 368 3.91 -13.00 26.09
N ASP A 369 3.08 -12.01 25.75
CA ASP A 369 1.95 -12.18 24.84
C ASP A 369 2.43 -12.35 23.38
N GLY A 370 3.58 -11.79 23.04
CA GLY A 370 4.29 -12.01 21.78
C GLY A 370 5.42 -13.02 21.91
N VAL A 371 6.64 -12.62 21.53
CA VAL A 371 7.85 -13.48 21.52
C VAL A 371 8.92 -13.06 22.56
N GLY A 372 8.64 -12.01 23.35
CA GLY A 372 9.60 -11.43 24.27
C GLY A 372 10.66 -10.56 23.58
N THR A 373 11.68 -10.17 24.32
CA THR A 373 12.75 -9.27 23.86
C THR A 373 13.85 -9.97 23.07
N GLU A 374 14.73 -9.18 22.42
CA GLU A 374 15.96 -9.62 21.73
C GLU A 374 15.72 -10.62 20.60
N LYS A 375 14.68 -10.38 19.78
CA LYS A 375 14.35 -11.21 18.61
C LYS A 375 14.32 -10.37 17.33
N ASP A 376 14.78 -10.97 16.22
CA ASP A 376 14.39 -10.57 14.87
C ASP A 376 13.26 -11.51 14.45
N VAL A 377 12.14 -10.95 14.04
CA VAL A 377 10.90 -11.69 13.86
C VAL A 377 10.18 -11.27 12.57
N SER A 378 9.49 -12.20 11.95
CA SER A 378 8.45 -11.96 10.93
C SER A 378 7.18 -12.64 11.41
N VAL A 379 6.02 -12.12 11.02
CA VAL A 379 4.74 -12.59 11.55
C VAL A 379 3.82 -13.02 10.43
N LEU A 380 3.08 -14.11 10.65
CA LEU A 380 1.89 -14.49 9.89
C LEU A 380 0.70 -14.52 10.85
N LEU A 381 -0.34 -13.77 10.50
CA LEU A 381 -1.64 -13.79 11.16
C LEU A 381 -2.67 -14.44 10.25
N THR A 382 -3.46 -15.39 10.77
CA THR A 382 -4.52 -16.05 10.01
C THR A 382 -5.81 -16.17 10.81
N CYS A 383 -6.94 -16.08 10.13
CA CYS A 383 -8.26 -16.32 10.69
C CYS A 383 -9.21 -16.85 9.62
N THR A 384 -10.23 -17.63 10.02
CA THR A 384 -11.28 -18.09 9.11
C THR A 384 -12.23 -16.98 8.67
N SER A 385 -12.33 -15.92 9.47
CA SER A 385 -13.12 -14.71 9.17
C SER A 385 -12.19 -13.58 8.72
N PRO A 386 -12.62 -12.74 7.77
CA PRO A 386 -11.82 -11.57 7.37
C PRO A 386 -11.61 -10.59 8.52
N PHE A 387 -10.41 -10.06 8.63
CA PHE A 387 -10.00 -9.07 9.63
C PHE A 387 -9.02 -8.07 9.00
N LEU A 388 -8.51 -7.10 9.74
CA LEU A 388 -7.37 -6.26 9.35
C LEU A 388 -6.28 -6.34 10.41
N ALA A 389 -5.02 -6.28 9.97
CA ALA A 389 -3.89 -6.17 10.88
C ALA A 389 -2.88 -5.12 10.40
N GLU A 390 -2.39 -4.34 11.36
CA GLU A 390 -1.28 -3.40 11.19
C GLU A 390 -0.18 -3.68 12.21
N ARG A 391 1.04 -3.28 11.87
CA ARG A 391 2.20 -3.38 12.75
C ARG A 391 2.82 -2.00 12.95
N PRO A 392 2.47 -1.28 14.02
CA PRO A 392 3.23 -0.13 14.49
C PRO A 392 4.53 -0.58 15.16
N MET A 393 5.62 0.17 14.89
CA MET A 393 6.93 -0.03 15.53
C MET A 393 7.52 1.32 15.89
N TYR A 394 8.04 1.43 17.11
CA TYR A 394 8.76 2.59 17.61
C TYR A 394 10.23 2.22 17.83
N PHE A 395 11.15 3.16 17.59
CA PHE A 395 12.58 2.84 17.65
C PHE A 395 13.45 4.01 18.11
N ASP A 396 14.52 3.63 18.84
CA ASP A 396 15.77 4.38 18.98
C ASP A 396 16.86 3.48 18.41
N TYR A 397 17.12 3.65 17.11
CA TYR A 397 17.98 2.78 16.34
C TYR A 397 19.36 3.40 16.14
N ARG A 398 20.40 2.62 16.40
CA ARG A 398 21.79 2.97 16.12
C ARG A 398 22.31 2.09 15.00
N GLY A 399 22.29 2.63 13.79
CA GLY A 399 22.64 1.89 12.59
C GLY A 399 24.12 1.55 12.45
N LEU A 400 24.49 1.01 11.30
CA LEU A 400 25.86 0.60 10.94
C LEU A 400 26.86 1.76 11.04
N GLY A 401 26.44 3.01 10.81
CA GLY A 401 27.22 4.23 10.93
C GLY A 401 27.28 4.83 12.35
N ASN A 402 26.71 4.15 13.33
CA ASN A 402 26.58 4.62 14.71
C ASN A 402 25.77 5.92 14.86
N TRP A 403 24.84 6.16 13.92
CA TRP A 403 23.88 7.25 13.95
C TRP A 403 22.77 6.93 14.94
N GLY A 404 22.22 7.94 15.62
CA GLY A 404 21.02 7.79 16.44
C GLY A 404 19.80 8.25 15.65
N TRP A 405 18.91 7.31 15.30
CA TRP A 405 17.62 7.62 14.68
C TRP A 405 16.49 7.25 15.64
N THR A 406 15.59 8.19 15.87
CA THR A 406 14.39 7.96 16.69
C THR A 406 13.17 8.19 15.84
N GLY A 407 12.13 7.39 16.07
CA GLY A 407 10.90 7.50 15.31
C GLY A 407 9.96 6.33 15.51
N GLY A 408 9.12 6.13 14.54
CA GLY A 408 8.24 4.97 14.44
C GLY A 408 7.58 4.93 13.06
N HIS A 409 7.14 3.77 12.68
CA HIS A 409 6.39 3.52 11.45
C HIS A 409 5.25 2.54 11.70
N CYS A 410 4.34 2.47 10.75
CA CYS A 410 3.21 1.54 10.77
C CYS A 410 2.94 1.05 9.35
N VAL A 411 2.63 -0.23 9.20
CA VAL A 411 2.25 -0.83 7.92
C VAL A 411 1.04 -1.74 8.08
N ILE A 412 0.22 -1.85 7.04
CA ILE A 412 -0.73 -2.95 6.86
C ILE A 412 0.05 -4.15 6.33
N GLY A 413 -0.17 -5.32 6.92
CA GLY A 413 0.48 -6.54 6.45
C GLY A 413 0.06 -6.94 5.03
N ALA A 414 0.94 -7.61 4.30
CA ALA A 414 0.60 -8.20 3.01
C ALA A 414 -0.46 -9.29 3.17
N ALA A 415 -1.49 -9.30 2.33
CA ALA A 415 -2.57 -10.30 2.42
C ALA A 415 -2.14 -11.68 1.89
N SER A 416 -1.12 -11.76 1.05
CA SER A 416 -0.61 -12.99 0.46
C SER A 416 0.85 -12.87 0.03
N PRO A 417 1.62 -13.97 0.04
CA PRO A 417 2.94 -14.02 -0.55
C PRO A 417 2.88 -13.90 -2.08
N ALA A 418 3.92 -13.29 -2.68
CA ALA A 418 4.06 -13.14 -4.12
C ALA A 418 5.48 -13.49 -4.59
N SER A 419 5.61 -13.78 -5.89
CA SER A 419 6.91 -14.07 -6.52
C SER A 419 7.63 -12.81 -7.03
N GLU A 420 6.94 -11.68 -7.08
CA GLU A 420 7.50 -10.39 -7.49
C GLU A 420 7.00 -9.28 -6.58
N TRP A 421 7.92 -8.40 -6.17
CA TRP A 421 7.66 -7.21 -5.36
C TRP A 421 8.41 -6.02 -5.94
N PHE A 422 7.81 -4.83 -5.84
CA PHE A 422 8.38 -3.62 -6.42
C PHE A 422 8.37 -2.48 -5.39
N PHE A 423 9.44 -1.67 -5.42
CA PHE A 423 9.64 -0.49 -4.60
C PHE A 423 10.10 0.66 -5.50
N ALA A 424 9.42 1.81 -5.45
CA ALA A 424 9.80 2.99 -6.22
C ALA A 424 10.79 3.89 -5.48
N GLU A 425 10.64 3.99 -4.16
CA GLU A 425 11.59 4.68 -3.28
C GLU A 425 12.76 3.78 -2.93
N GLY A 426 13.92 4.40 -2.65
CA GLY A 426 15.12 3.80 -2.11
C GLY A 426 16.28 4.78 -2.17
N TYR A 427 17.01 4.92 -1.06
CA TYR A 427 18.13 5.84 -0.96
C TYR A 427 19.22 5.34 -0.01
N THR A 428 20.44 5.14 -0.54
CA THR A 428 21.60 4.67 0.21
C THR A 428 22.65 5.77 0.46
N GLY A 429 22.25 7.04 0.37
CA GLY A 429 23.13 8.19 0.62
C GLY A 429 23.50 8.36 2.09
N ALA A 430 24.36 9.33 2.37
CA ALA A 430 24.79 9.63 3.73
C ALA A 430 23.59 9.90 4.65
N ASN A 431 23.64 9.37 5.87
CA ASN A 431 22.58 9.46 6.88
C ASN A 431 21.29 8.69 6.53
N PHE A 432 21.35 7.73 5.59
CA PHE A 432 20.26 6.81 5.29
C PHE A 432 20.74 5.37 5.37
N GLU A 433 19.96 4.52 5.99
CA GLU A 433 20.11 3.06 5.95
C GLU A 433 18.83 2.44 5.46
N GLU A 434 18.93 1.74 4.33
CA GLU A 434 17.84 1.03 3.70
C GLU A 434 18.03 -0.48 3.85
N TRP A 435 16.95 -1.17 4.13
CA TRP A 435 16.90 -2.61 4.29
C TRP A 435 15.79 -3.22 3.43
N LEU A 436 15.97 -4.47 3.03
CA LEU A 436 14.89 -5.31 2.52
C LEU A 436 14.73 -6.50 3.46
N CYS A 437 13.57 -6.59 4.09
CA CYS A 437 13.19 -7.70 4.95
C CYS A 437 12.36 -8.69 4.14
N ILE A 438 12.82 -9.95 4.08
CA ILE A 438 12.22 -11.00 3.25
C ILE A 438 11.75 -12.11 4.18
N GLN A 439 10.45 -12.41 4.17
CA GLN A 439 9.85 -13.55 4.86
C GLN A 439 9.55 -14.63 3.84
N ASN A 440 10.06 -15.84 4.07
CA ASN A 440 9.67 -17.04 3.34
C ASN A 440 8.77 -17.91 4.24
N PRO A 441 7.44 -17.79 4.13
CA PRO A 441 6.51 -18.56 4.95
C PRO A 441 6.36 -20.00 4.48
N GLY A 442 6.86 -20.34 3.29
CA GLY A 442 6.81 -21.71 2.73
C GLY A 442 7.93 -22.62 3.26
N ALA A 443 7.73 -23.92 3.20
CA ALA A 443 8.73 -24.90 3.64
C ALA A 443 9.93 -25.03 2.70
N ALA A 444 9.78 -24.68 1.41
CA ALA A 444 10.85 -24.75 0.42
C ALA A 444 11.75 -23.50 0.51
N ALA A 445 13.06 -23.69 0.37
CA ALA A 445 13.98 -22.56 0.26
C ALA A 445 13.72 -21.74 -1.02
N ALA A 446 13.81 -20.43 -0.89
CA ALA A 446 13.70 -19.46 -1.98
C ALA A 446 15.08 -19.03 -2.50
N THR A 447 15.22 -18.89 -3.80
CA THR A 447 16.26 -18.07 -4.41
C THR A 447 15.65 -16.73 -4.78
N VAL A 448 16.10 -15.67 -4.11
CA VAL A 448 15.57 -14.31 -4.27
C VAL A 448 16.58 -13.50 -5.07
N THR A 449 16.13 -12.92 -6.19
CA THR A 449 16.92 -12.01 -7.02
C THR A 449 16.40 -10.58 -6.83
N ILE A 450 17.28 -9.68 -6.41
CA ILE A 450 16.99 -8.26 -6.26
C ILE A 450 17.65 -7.51 -7.42
N THR A 451 16.86 -6.73 -8.14
CA THR A 451 17.34 -5.85 -9.22
C THR A 451 17.10 -4.41 -8.79
N TYR A 452 18.17 -3.66 -8.58
CA TYR A 452 18.14 -2.24 -8.24
C TYR A 452 18.28 -1.41 -9.51
N TYR A 453 17.42 -0.42 -9.68
CA TYR A 453 17.37 0.47 -10.84
C TYR A 453 17.78 1.89 -10.42
N PRO A 454 18.97 2.39 -10.81
CA PRO A 454 19.42 3.73 -10.45
C PRO A 454 18.58 4.83 -11.07
N GLU A 455 18.44 5.94 -10.34
CA GLU A 455 17.80 7.16 -10.85
C GLU A 455 18.53 7.70 -12.08
N GLY A 456 17.77 8.19 -13.06
CA GLY A 456 18.30 8.71 -14.32
C GLY A 456 18.75 7.64 -15.33
N GLY A 457 18.59 6.36 -15.02
CA GLY A 457 18.97 5.24 -15.86
C GLY A 457 20.41 4.74 -15.59
N GLY A 458 20.78 3.66 -16.24
CA GLY A 458 22.08 3.00 -16.06
C GLY A 458 21.95 1.49 -16.11
N THR A 459 23.05 0.79 -15.84
CA THR A 459 23.03 -0.67 -15.73
C THR A 459 22.40 -1.05 -14.39
N PRO A 460 21.33 -1.85 -14.37
CA PRO A 460 20.76 -2.36 -13.13
C PRO A 460 21.78 -3.17 -12.33
N ILE A 461 21.71 -3.04 -11.00
CA ILE A 461 22.54 -3.81 -10.08
C ILE A 461 21.75 -5.04 -9.67
N VAL A 462 22.26 -6.24 -9.92
CA VAL A 462 21.57 -7.50 -9.66
C VAL A 462 22.30 -8.27 -8.56
N ARG A 463 21.54 -8.75 -7.57
CA ARG A 463 22.02 -9.56 -6.45
C ARG A 463 21.11 -10.77 -6.25
N THR A 464 21.67 -11.83 -5.70
CA THR A 464 20.91 -13.07 -5.43
C THR A 464 21.19 -13.55 -4.01
N HIS A 465 20.11 -13.89 -3.31
CA HIS A 465 20.13 -14.34 -1.91
C HIS A 465 19.37 -15.67 -1.78
N ALA A 466 19.87 -16.55 -0.91
CA ALA A 466 19.16 -17.76 -0.51
C ALA A 466 18.41 -17.50 0.80
N VAL A 467 17.10 -17.77 0.81
CA VAL A 467 16.24 -17.62 1.99
C VAL A 467 15.64 -18.98 2.32
N GLY A 468 15.97 -19.52 3.50
CA GLY A 468 15.46 -20.81 3.96
C GLY A 468 13.93 -20.85 4.01
N GLY A 469 13.35 -22.06 4.07
CA GLY A 469 11.90 -22.19 4.31
C GLY A 469 11.54 -21.90 5.77
N ASN A 470 10.34 -21.37 6.01
CA ASN A 470 9.83 -20.98 7.34
C ASN A 470 10.79 -20.06 8.11
N THR A 471 11.39 -19.08 7.43
CA THR A 471 12.34 -18.16 8.04
C THR A 471 12.28 -16.77 7.40
N ARG A 472 13.12 -15.88 7.92
CA ARG A 472 13.31 -14.52 7.40
C ARG A 472 14.77 -14.27 7.03
N TYR A 473 14.98 -13.30 6.15
CA TYR A 473 16.29 -12.78 5.78
C TYR A 473 16.24 -11.27 5.61
N THR A 474 17.28 -10.58 6.08
CA THR A 474 17.37 -9.12 5.99
C THR A 474 18.58 -8.73 5.15
N VAL A 475 18.38 -7.93 4.11
CA VAL A 475 19.40 -7.44 3.18
C VAL A 475 19.74 -5.98 3.53
N PRO A 476 20.99 -5.65 3.88
CA PRO A 476 21.43 -4.26 4.02
C PRO A 476 21.68 -3.66 2.64
N VAL A 477 20.76 -2.84 2.13
CA VAL A 477 20.79 -2.33 0.75
C VAL A 477 22.01 -1.44 0.50
N ASN A 478 22.44 -0.65 1.48
CA ASN A 478 23.66 0.17 1.39
C ASN A 478 24.93 -0.65 1.11
N VAL A 479 24.96 -1.92 1.54
CA VAL A 479 26.06 -2.86 1.28
C VAL A 479 25.80 -3.62 -0.02
N ASP A 480 24.58 -4.07 -0.23
CA ASP A 480 24.19 -4.94 -1.34
C ASP A 480 24.21 -4.22 -2.69
N ALA A 481 23.57 -3.06 -2.76
CA ALA A 481 23.54 -2.21 -3.97
C ALA A 481 24.73 -1.24 -4.05
N GLY A 482 25.28 -0.84 -2.89
CA GLY A 482 26.29 0.21 -2.75
C GLY A 482 25.72 1.51 -2.14
N SER A 483 26.62 2.43 -1.79
CA SER A 483 26.27 3.70 -1.15
C SER A 483 26.04 4.82 -2.16
N ASN A 484 25.37 5.90 -1.70
CA ASN A 484 25.12 7.14 -2.46
C ASN A 484 24.29 6.94 -3.73
N LEU A 485 23.31 6.07 -3.67
CA LEU A 485 22.39 5.78 -4.78
C LEU A 485 20.97 6.21 -4.40
N ALA A 486 20.27 6.82 -5.37
CA ALA A 486 18.81 6.84 -5.40
C ALA A 486 18.39 5.69 -6.32
N ILE A 487 17.61 4.76 -5.81
CA ILE A 487 17.28 3.50 -6.49
C ILE A 487 15.81 3.15 -6.31
N SER A 488 15.25 2.42 -7.26
CA SER A 488 14.08 1.58 -7.09
C SER A 488 14.48 0.12 -7.11
N ALA A 489 13.64 -0.77 -6.61
CA ALA A 489 13.97 -2.19 -6.55
C ALA A 489 12.84 -3.07 -7.09
N LYS A 490 13.22 -4.14 -7.79
CA LYS A 490 12.39 -5.30 -8.07
C LYS A 490 12.97 -6.51 -7.34
N VAL A 491 12.14 -7.20 -6.58
CA VAL A 491 12.49 -8.46 -5.93
C VAL A 491 11.72 -9.58 -6.62
N SER A 492 12.44 -10.57 -7.16
CA SER A 492 11.86 -11.76 -7.79
C SER A 492 12.30 -13.00 -7.03
N SER A 493 11.40 -13.96 -6.81
CA SER A 493 11.67 -15.17 -6.03
C SER A 493 11.16 -16.43 -6.71
N THR A 494 11.88 -17.53 -6.52
CA THR A 494 11.54 -18.86 -7.07
C THR A 494 10.31 -19.48 -6.40
N VAL A 495 9.98 -19.05 -5.19
CA VAL A 495 8.74 -19.39 -4.46
C VAL A 495 8.15 -18.11 -3.89
N PRO A 496 6.83 -18.04 -3.64
CA PRO A 496 6.24 -16.83 -3.08
C PRO A 496 6.82 -16.45 -1.72
N VAL A 497 7.19 -15.18 -1.57
CA VAL A 497 7.75 -14.57 -0.34
C VAL A 497 7.00 -13.28 -0.02
N ILE A 498 7.26 -12.69 1.15
CA ILE A 498 6.83 -11.32 1.50
C ILE A 498 8.08 -10.44 1.55
N VAL A 499 7.96 -9.19 1.10
CA VAL A 499 9.06 -8.23 1.16
C VAL A 499 8.57 -6.89 1.71
N GLU A 500 9.28 -6.38 2.71
CA GLU A 500 9.13 -5.04 3.27
C GLU A 500 10.45 -4.27 3.16
N ARG A 501 10.35 -2.94 3.08
CA ARG A 501 11.52 -2.05 2.97
C ARG A 501 11.51 -1.03 4.09
N PRO A 502 12.10 -1.33 5.26
CA PRO A 502 12.38 -0.33 6.27
C PRO A 502 13.55 0.55 5.85
N MET A 503 13.44 1.85 6.11
CA MET A 503 14.47 2.84 5.89
C MET A 503 14.57 3.76 7.10
N TYR A 504 15.80 3.97 7.60
CA TYR A 504 16.12 4.86 8.71
C TYR A 504 16.92 6.04 8.19
N PHE A 505 16.67 7.25 8.72
CA PHE A 505 17.28 8.45 8.15
C PHE A 505 17.50 9.57 9.18
N ASN A 506 18.45 10.46 8.83
CA ASN A 506 18.53 11.82 9.32
C ASN A 506 18.52 12.76 8.13
N PHE A 507 17.31 13.10 7.68
CA PHE A 507 17.09 13.89 6.48
C PHE A 507 17.68 15.29 6.64
N GLN A 508 18.59 15.68 5.71
CA GLN A 508 19.33 16.94 5.71
C GLN A 508 20.09 17.22 7.03
N GLY A 509 20.38 16.20 7.84
CA GLY A 509 21.01 16.36 9.15
C GLY A 509 20.15 17.06 10.22
N LYS A 510 18.81 17.11 9.98
CA LYS A 510 17.86 17.85 10.82
C LYS A 510 16.68 17.03 11.30
N TRP A 511 16.15 16.14 10.47
CA TRP A 511 14.95 15.37 10.77
C TRP A 511 15.26 13.89 10.83
N THR A 512 15.25 13.35 12.02
CA THR A 512 15.46 11.92 12.26
C THR A 512 14.15 11.18 12.17
N GLY A 513 14.20 9.94 11.69
CA GLY A 513 13.03 9.09 11.58
C GLY A 513 13.33 7.78 10.85
N GLY A 514 12.28 7.11 10.49
CA GLY A 514 12.29 5.93 9.64
C GLY A 514 10.89 5.63 9.19
N HIS A 515 10.81 4.90 8.12
CA HIS A 515 9.54 4.39 7.57
C HIS A 515 9.72 2.96 7.08
N ASP A 516 8.62 2.29 6.91
CA ASP A 516 8.56 0.96 6.31
C ASP A 516 7.37 0.89 5.34
N VAL A 517 7.54 0.14 4.28
CA VAL A 517 6.47 -0.16 3.32
C VAL A 517 6.49 -1.63 2.92
N VAL A 518 5.32 -2.21 2.78
CA VAL A 518 5.14 -3.47 2.06
C VAL A 518 5.26 -3.19 0.57
N GLY A 519 6.05 -3.98 -0.14
CA GLY A 519 6.25 -3.80 -1.58
C GLY A 519 4.95 -3.90 -2.38
N TYR A 520 4.92 -3.26 -3.55
CA TYR A 520 3.81 -3.37 -4.49
C TYR A 520 3.87 -4.69 -5.26
N VAL A 521 2.71 -5.32 -5.44
CA VAL A 521 2.49 -6.50 -6.29
C VAL A 521 1.52 -6.08 -7.40
N PRO A 522 1.91 -6.18 -8.70
CA PRO A 522 1.09 -5.81 -9.85
C PRO A 522 -0.19 -6.63 -10.04
#